data_f897f53c8d47c05a051cd869f689ada0
#
_entry.id   f897f53c8d47c05a051cd869f689ada0
#
_cell.length_a   1.000
_cell.length_b   1.000
_cell.length_c   1.000
_cell.angle_alpha   90.00
_cell.angle_beta   90.00
_cell.angle_gamma   90.00
#
_symmetry.space_group_name_H-M   'P 1'
#
loop_
_entity.id
_entity.type
_entity.pdbx_description
1 polymer ?
#
loop_
_entity_poly.entity_id
_entity_poly.type
_entity_poly.pdbx_seq_one_letter_code
_entity_poly.pdbx_strand_id
1 'polypeptide(L)'
;EEGAEILCGLQVERLVSAGGIVSAVLCRDGDGKELEVPADVVFVAYGFRPEPIPWLAGSGVAFDNAGRICVDDNNATNVAGIYAGGDAVRGAAFVSTAVADGRRAARAILRYCSIA
;
A
#
# COMPACT_ATOMS: atom_id res chain seq x y z
N GLU A 1 -17.42 17.13 17.69
CA GLU A 1 -17.06 15.84 18.32
C GLU A 1 -18.22 14.89 18.05
N GLU A 2 -18.01 13.95 17.15
CA GLU A 2 -19.09 13.11 16.57
C GLU A 2 -19.32 11.79 17.36
N GLY A 3 -18.83 11.73 18.61
CA GLY A 3 -19.04 10.56 19.48
C GLY A 3 -18.28 9.28 19.06
N ALA A 4 -17.24 9.41 18.23
CA ALA A 4 -16.40 8.28 17.89
C ALA A 4 -15.58 7.82 19.09
N GLU A 5 -15.57 6.51 19.35
CA GLU A 5 -14.73 5.89 20.36
C GLU A 5 -13.49 5.31 19.72
N ILE A 6 -12.32 5.53 20.34
CA ILE A 6 -11.03 4.99 19.88
C ILE A 6 -10.54 3.97 20.89
N LEU A 7 -10.49 2.71 20.50
CA LEU A 7 -9.96 1.61 21.29
C LEU A 7 -8.52 1.32 20.85
N CYS A 8 -7.54 1.69 21.67
CA CYS A 8 -6.13 1.46 21.41
C CYS A 8 -5.63 0.16 22.03
N GLY A 9 -4.51 -0.36 21.49
CA GLY A 9 -3.85 -1.56 22.05
C GLY A 9 -4.57 -2.87 21.75
N LEU A 10 -5.51 -2.87 20.81
CA LEU A 10 -6.25 -4.05 20.40
C LEU A 10 -5.77 -4.54 19.03
N GLN A 11 -5.58 -5.85 18.93
CA GLN A 11 -5.36 -6.54 17.67
C GLN A 11 -6.67 -7.19 17.23
N VAL A 12 -7.13 -6.86 16.02
CA VAL A 12 -8.29 -7.53 15.43
C VAL A 12 -7.90 -8.94 15.00
N GLU A 13 -8.66 -9.94 15.46
CA GLU A 13 -8.42 -11.34 15.13
C GLU A 13 -9.37 -11.84 14.04
N ARG A 14 -10.66 -11.59 14.20
CA ARG A 14 -11.66 -12.06 13.23
C ARG A 14 -12.97 -11.28 13.32
N LEU A 15 -13.76 -11.38 12.29
CA LEU A 15 -15.15 -10.93 12.29
C LEU A 15 -16.04 -12.04 12.85
N VAL A 16 -17.01 -11.66 13.63
CA VAL A 16 -18.10 -12.53 14.10
C VAL A 16 -19.31 -12.26 13.21
N SER A 17 -19.94 -13.32 12.72
CA SER A 17 -21.11 -13.19 11.86
C SER A 17 -22.18 -14.23 12.21
N ALA A 18 -23.43 -13.85 12.06
CA ALA A 18 -24.59 -14.72 12.16
C ALA A 18 -25.41 -14.60 10.89
N GLY A 19 -25.71 -15.75 10.25
CA GLY A 19 -26.48 -15.77 8.99
C GLY A 19 -25.84 -15.00 7.81
N GLY A 20 -24.48 -14.85 7.81
CA GLY A 20 -23.77 -14.09 6.77
C GLY A 20 -23.70 -12.57 7.00
N ILE A 21 -24.25 -12.08 8.11
CA ILE A 21 -24.23 -10.68 8.50
C ILE A 21 -23.23 -10.50 9.64
N VAL A 22 -22.35 -9.49 9.57
CA VAL A 22 -21.43 -9.14 10.65
C VAL A 22 -22.23 -8.68 11.87
N SER A 23 -21.86 -9.18 13.04
CA SER A 23 -22.48 -8.81 14.32
C SER A 23 -21.46 -8.26 15.34
N ALA A 24 -20.18 -8.59 15.19
CA ALA A 24 -19.11 -8.10 16.06
C ALA A 24 -17.72 -8.27 15.44
N VAL A 25 -16.73 -7.63 16.05
CA VAL A 25 -15.30 -7.83 15.80
C VAL A 25 -14.68 -8.43 17.06
N LEU A 26 -14.02 -9.58 16.95
CA LEU A 26 -13.21 -10.13 18.02
C LEU A 26 -11.82 -9.53 17.98
N CYS A 27 -11.43 -8.93 19.08
CA CYS A 27 -10.11 -8.33 19.28
C CYS A 27 -9.39 -9.02 20.43
N ARG A 28 -8.07 -8.85 20.49
CA ARG A 28 -7.23 -9.29 21.62
C ARG A 28 -6.35 -8.13 22.07
N ASP A 29 -6.23 -7.95 23.38
CA ASP A 29 -5.32 -6.96 23.96
C ASP A 29 -3.87 -7.51 24.11
N GLY A 30 -2.95 -6.65 24.59
CA GLY A 30 -1.54 -7.02 24.80
C GLY A 30 -1.33 -8.11 25.87
N ASP A 31 -2.29 -8.32 26.77
CA ASP A 31 -2.27 -9.36 27.81
C ASP A 31 -2.92 -10.66 27.34
N GLY A 32 -3.39 -10.70 26.09
CA GLY A 32 -4.02 -11.87 25.48
C GLY A 32 -5.52 -12.02 25.81
N LYS A 33 -6.15 -11.04 26.43
CA LYS A 33 -7.57 -11.06 26.75
C LYS A 33 -8.40 -10.72 25.52
N GLU A 34 -9.42 -11.53 25.30
CA GLU A 34 -10.37 -11.31 24.21
C GLU A 34 -11.40 -10.24 24.57
N LEU A 35 -11.71 -9.40 23.59
CA LEU A 35 -12.76 -8.39 23.63
C LEU A 35 -13.62 -8.51 22.37
N GLU A 36 -14.91 -8.68 22.55
CA GLU A 36 -15.87 -8.66 21.46
C GLU A 36 -16.50 -7.25 21.37
N VAL A 37 -16.32 -6.59 20.24
CA VAL A 37 -16.86 -5.26 19.96
C VAL A 37 -18.04 -5.41 19.02
N PRO A 38 -19.27 -5.10 19.44
CA PRO A 38 -20.45 -5.16 18.55
C PRO A 38 -20.29 -4.23 17.35
N ALA A 39 -20.65 -4.72 16.16
CA ALA A 39 -20.55 -3.96 14.92
C ALA A 39 -21.52 -4.48 13.86
N ASP A 40 -22.28 -3.59 13.27
CA ASP A 40 -23.18 -3.88 12.15
C ASP A 40 -22.46 -3.77 10.80
N VAL A 41 -21.41 -2.92 10.75
CA VAL A 41 -20.58 -2.68 9.56
C VAL A 41 -19.13 -2.53 9.99
N VAL A 42 -18.21 -3.11 9.25
CA VAL A 42 -16.76 -3.01 9.49
C VAL A 42 -16.05 -2.49 8.25
N PHE A 43 -15.27 -1.41 8.43
CA PHE A 43 -14.38 -0.88 7.40
C PHE A 43 -12.93 -1.25 7.69
N VAL A 44 -12.30 -1.96 6.78
CA VAL A 44 -10.88 -2.31 6.88
C VAL A 44 -10.04 -1.17 6.30
N ALA A 45 -9.23 -0.52 7.15
CA ALA A 45 -8.42 0.64 6.79
C ALA A 45 -6.94 0.47 7.19
N TYR A 46 -6.39 -0.74 7.06
CA TYR A 46 -5.01 -1.06 7.45
C TYR A 46 -3.93 -0.57 6.47
N GLY A 47 -4.31 0.24 5.49
CA GLY A 47 -3.43 0.70 4.43
C GLY A 47 -3.30 -0.32 3.29
N PHE A 48 -2.25 -0.17 2.49
CA PHE A 48 -2.03 -0.96 1.28
C PHE A 48 -0.64 -1.59 1.31
N ARG A 49 -0.53 -2.73 0.64
CA ARG A 49 0.76 -3.34 0.31
C ARG A 49 0.90 -3.39 -1.21
N PRO A 50 2.10 -3.18 -1.75
CA PRO A 50 2.35 -3.42 -3.16
C PRO A 50 1.99 -4.86 -3.50
N GLU A 51 1.22 -5.05 -4.57
CA GLU A 51 0.97 -6.37 -5.11
C GLU A 51 2.07 -6.70 -6.13
N PRO A 52 2.63 -7.92 -6.12
CA PRO A 52 3.59 -8.34 -7.13
C PRO A 52 3.00 -8.17 -8.53
N ILE A 53 3.80 -7.62 -9.43
CA ILE A 53 3.40 -7.37 -10.82
C ILE A 53 3.85 -8.57 -11.67
N PRO A 54 2.96 -9.53 -12.01
CA PRO A 54 3.36 -10.80 -12.62
C PRO A 54 4.09 -10.66 -13.94
N TRP A 55 3.73 -9.67 -14.76
CA TRP A 55 4.37 -9.43 -16.06
C TRP A 55 5.77 -8.80 -15.96
N LEU A 56 6.16 -8.29 -14.78
CA LEU A 56 7.54 -7.87 -14.49
C LEU A 56 8.41 -9.04 -13.97
N ALA A 57 7.80 -10.18 -13.65
CA ALA A 57 8.56 -11.35 -13.25
C ALA A 57 9.52 -11.79 -14.38
N GLY A 58 10.82 -11.91 -14.06
CA GLY A 58 11.84 -12.25 -15.06
C GLY A 58 12.35 -11.07 -15.90
N SER A 59 11.83 -9.85 -15.75
CA SER A 59 12.33 -8.65 -16.44
C SER A 59 13.71 -8.18 -15.97
N GLY A 60 14.16 -8.66 -14.80
CA GLY A 60 15.38 -8.19 -14.14
C GLY A 60 15.20 -6.90 -13.34
N VAL A 61 14.00 -6.31 -13.28
CA VAL A 61 13.71 -5.14 -12.44
C VAL A 61 13.88 -5.51 -10.97
N ALA A 62 14.61 -4.68 -10.23
CA ALA A 62 14.87 -4.88 -8.81
C ALA A 62 13.70 -4.38 -7.96
N PHE A 63 13.41 -5.15 -6.90
CA PHE A 63 12.43 -4.80 -5.88
C PHE A 63 13.09 -4.74 -4.51
N ASP A 64 12.57 -3.92 -3.62
CA ASP A 64 12.99 -3.88 -2.23
C ASP A 64 12.30 -4.98 -1.39
N ASN A 65 12.65 -5.06 -0.10
CA ASN A 65 12.09 -6.05 0.83
C ASN A 65 10.58 -5.87 1.10
N ALA A 66 10.02 -4.72 0.75
CA ALA A 66 8.59 -4.44 0.86
C ALA A 66 7.83 -4.70 -0.46
N GLY A 67 8.51 -5.19 -1.51
CA GLY A 67 7.95 -5.47 -2.82
C GLY A 67 7.76 -4.22 -3.69
N ARG A 68 8.44 -3.10 -3.37
CA ARG A 68 8.39 -1.87 -4.16
C ARG A 68 9.49 -1.87 -5.21
N ILE A 69 9.23 -1.27 -6.37
CA ILE A 69 10.21 -1.14 -7.44
C ILE A 69 11.33 -0.19 -7.00
N CYS A 70 12.59 -0.63 -7.14
CA CYS A 70 13.75 0.21 -6.88
C CYS A 70 14.03 1.12 -8.08
N VAL A 71 14.20 2.42 -7.82
CA VAL A 71 14.53 3.43 -8.84
C VAL A 71 15.59 4.40 -8.33
N ASP A 72 16.27 5.06 -9.27
CA ASP A 72 17.17 6.19 -8.99
C ASP A 72 16.42 7.52 -8.81
N ASP A 73 17.18 8.62 -8.65
CA ASP A 73 16.63 9.97 -8.50
C ASP A 73 15.87 10.47 -9.74
N ASN A 74 16.01 9.83 -10.87
CA ASN A 74 15.30 10.12 -12.13
C ASN A 74 14.10 9.20 -12.34
N ASN A 75 13.74 8.38 -11.37
CA ASN A 75 12.73 7.34 -11.47
C ASN A 75 13.06 6.22 -12.50
N ALA A 76 14.32 6.07 -12.89
CA ALA A 76 14.79 4.96 -13.72
C ALA A 76 15.04 3.72 -12.85
N THR A 77 14.62 2.55 -13.34
CA THR A 77 14.95 1.27 -12.71
C THR A 77 16.38 0.85 -13.09
N ASN A 78 16.85 -0.25 -12.53
CA ASN A 78 18.11 -0.88 -12.92
C ASN A 78 18.09 -1.47 -14.34
N VAL A 79 16.92 -1.54 -15.00
CA VAL A 79 16.76 -2.02 -16.39
C VAL A 79 16.56 -0.82 -17.28
N ALA A 80 17.46 -0.66 -18.26
CA ALA A 80 17.42 0.48 -19.20
C ALA A 80 16.07 0.57 -19.94
N GLY A 81 15.53 1.78 -20.01
CA GLY A 81 14.24 2.05 -20.66
C GLY A 81 13.00 1.80 -19.81
N ILE A 82 13.16 1.27 -18.57
CA ILE A 82 12.06 1.06 -17.63
C ILE A 82 12.12 2.09 -16.52
N TYR A 83 11.01 2.77 -16.32
CA TYR A 83 10.84 3.80 -15.29
C TYR A 83 9.63 3.48 -14.41
N ALA A 84 9.66 3.88 -13.16
CA ALA A 84 8.56 3.68 -12.23
C ALA A 84 8.40 4.86 -11.28
N GLY A 85 7.21 5.04 -10.71
CA GLY A 85 6.91 6.10 -9.74
C GLY A 85 5.62 5.86 -9.00
N GLY A 86 5.24 6.81 -8.12
CA GLY A 86 4.05 6.71 -7.29
C GLY A 86 4.10 5.55 -6.31
N ASP A 87 2.95 4.94 -6.05
CA ASP A 87 2.79 3.91 -5.03
C ASP A 87 3.61 2.64 -5.31
N ALA A 88 3.90 2.34 -6.58
CA ALA A 88 4.74 1.21 -6.95
C ALA A 88 6.20 1.34 -6.45
N VAL A 89 6.67 2.56 -6.21
CA VAL A 89 8.03 2.89 -5.73
C VAL A 89 8.02 3.27 -4.25
N ARG A 90 7.00 4.02 -3.81
CA ARG A 90 6.99 4.62 -2.47
C ARG A 90 6.14 3.86 -1.47
N GLY A 91 5.30 2.92 -1.92
CA GLY A 91 4.17 2.42 -1.16
C GLY A 91 3.02 3.45 -1.18
N ALA A 92 1.99 3.23 -0.36
CA ALA A 92 0.85 4.14 -0.28
C ALA A 92 1.30 5.57 0.08
N ALA A 93 1.12 6.52 -0.83
CA ALA A 93 1.57 7.90 -0.72
C ALA A 93 0.52 8.88 -1.26
N PHE A 94 0.82 10.17 -1.17
CA PHE A 94 -0.09 11.21 -1.66
C PHE A 94 -0.09 11.28 -3.19
N VAL A 95 -1.24 11.62 -3.77
CA VAL A 95 -1.40 11.83 -5.22
C VAL A 95 -0.40 12.87 -5.76
N SER A 96 -0.14 13.94 -4.99
CA SER A 96 0.86 14.96 -5.35
C SER A 96 2.25 14.38 -5.56
N THR A 97 2.65 13.41 -4.73
CA THR A 97 3.93 12.71 -4.84
C THR A 97 3.97 11.83 -6.09
N ALA A 98 2.90 11.10 -6.36
CA ALA A 98 2.78 10.27 -7.56
C ALA A 98 2.86 11.11 -8.84
N VAL A 99 2.22 12.29 -8.88
CA VAL A 99 2.31 13.24 -9.99
C VAL A 99 3.73 13.79 -10.15
N ALA A 100 4.42 14.10 -9.06
CA ALA A 100 5.81 14.56 -9.12
C ALA A 100 6.75 13.50 -9.67
N ASP A 101 6.56 12.23 -9.27
CA ASP A 101 7.33 11.10 -9.80
C ASP A 101 7.07 10.90 -11.29
N GLY A 102 5.81 10.93 -11.73
CA GLY A 102 5.46 10.82 -13.14
C GLY A 102 6.11 11.91 -14.01
N ARG A 103 6.11 13.16 -13.53
CA ARG A 103 6.80 14.27 -14.22
C ARG A 103 8.32 14.09 -14.27
N ARG A 104 8.91 13.54 -13.21
CA ARG A 104 10.36 13.26 -13.16
C ARG A 104 10.71 12.14 -14.14
N ALA A 105 9.97 11.03 -14.11
CA ALA A 105 10.12 9.94 -15.05
C ALA A 105 9.97 10.41 -16.51
N ALA A 106 8.95 11.21 -16.82
CA ALA A 106 8.75 11.74 -18.17
C ALA A 106 9.94 12.55 -18.68
N ARG A 107 10.50 13.44 -17.85
CA ARG A 107 11.72 14.19 -18.21
C ARG A 107 12.92 13.28 -18.44
N ALA A 108 13.06 12.22 -17.65
CA ALA A 108 14.13 11.25 -17.80
C ALA A 108 13.97 10.43 -19.11
N ILE A 109 12.75 10.01 -19.42
CA ILE A 109 12.42 9.32 -20.69
C ILE A 109 12.74 10.19 -21.90
N LEU A 110 12.35 11.48 -21.87
CA LEU A 110 12.68 12.41 -22.97
C LEU A 110 14.20 12.49 -23.21
N ARG A 111 14.99 12.60 -22.13
CA ARG A 111 16.46 12.59 -22.25
C ARG A 111 16.99 11.26 -22.77
N TYR A 112 16.46 10.14 -22.28
CA TYR A 112 16.85 8.79 -22.71
C TYR A 112 16.56 8.56 -24.19
N CYS A 113 15.43 9.03 -24.69
CA CYS A 113 15.05 8.93 -26.11
C CYS A 113 15.73 9.97 -27.00
N SER A 114 16.58 10.87 -26.44
CA SER A 114 17.19 12.01 -27.14
C SER A 114 16.16 12.92 -27.81
N ILE A 115 14.96 12.99 -27.27
CA ILE A 115 13.89 13.90 -27.68
C ILE A 115 14.01 15.15 -26.82
N ALA A 116 14.68 16.16 -27.31
CA ALA A 116 14.81 17.46 -26.66
C ALA A 116 13.70 18.41 -27.12
#